data_502660945a4f7c221833ec72987ddef8
#
_entry.id   502660945a4f7c221833ec72987ddef8
#
_cell.length_a   1.000
_cell.length_b   1.000
_cell.length_c   1.000
_cell.angle_alpha   90.00
_cell.angle_beta   90.00
_cell.angle_gamma   90.00
#
_symmetry.space_group_name_H-M   'P 1'
#
loop_
_entity.id
_entity.type
_entity.pdbx_description
1 polymer ?
#
loop_
_entity_poly.entity_id
_entity_poly.type
_entity_poly.pdbx_seq_one_letter_code
_entity_poly.pdbx_strand_id
1 'polypeptide(L)'
;MKVIPVKIEKEIQLDDDLVPLISNSIEILDGDILIVAQKIISKQEGRIVDLSTIQPSLLAQGLSSQYQKDPRIVELILSESKKIVRMEHGVIIVETNNGFICANAGIDESNVKDGFATLLPKNSDLSAQTLQNKIKEILGKNVAIIISDTFGRPFRMGQTNCAIGISGMNPILDYAGTSDVFGNILRVTAIAIADELCSSAELVMEKTKQSPIAIIRDYQHAKGNKTIQELIRSEQEDLFR
;
A
#
# COMPACT_ATOMS: atom_id res chain seq x y z
N MET A 1 19.57 0.59 -12.08
CA MET A 1 18.50 0.22 -11.14
C MET A 1 18.37 -1.29 -11.09
N LYS A 2 18.32 -1.86 -9.90
CA LYS A 2 18.07 -3.29 -9.64
C LYS A 2 16.84 -3.42 -8.76
N VAL A 3 16.02 -4.47 -8.99
CA VAL A 3 14.87 -4.80 -8.14
C VAL A 3 15.13 -6.18 -7.55
N ILE A 4 15.30 -6.25 -6.24
CA ILE A 4 15.81 -7.43 -5.53
C ILE A 4 14.73 -7.93 -4.56
N PRO A 5 14.19 -9.15 -4.70
CA PRO A 5 13.23 -9.70 -3.77
C PRO A 5 13.88 -10.02 -2.43
N VAL A 6 13.19 -9.77 -1.33
CA VAL A 6 13.60 -10.13 0.02
C VAL A 6 12.66 -11.21 0.55
N LYS A 7 13.19 -12.42 0.74
CA LYS A 7 12.43 -13.53 1.31
C LYS A 7 12.32 -13.40 2.81
N ILE A 8 11.12 -13.60 3.33
CA ILE A 8 10.84 -13.72 4.77
C ILE A 8 10.04 -15.01 4.95
N GLU A 9 10.70 -16.05 5.40
CA GLU A 9 10.08 -17.37 5.61
C GLU A 9 9.19 -17.39 6.87
N LYS A 10 9.51 -16.53 7.84
CA LYS A 10 8.72 -16.41 9.08
C LYS A 10 7.37 -15.76 8.78
N GLU A 11 6.30 -16.36 9.27
CA GLU A 11 5.01 -15.70 9.34
C GLU A 11 5.06 -14.52 10.33
N ILE A 12 4.74 -13.33 9.84
CA ILE A 12 4.75 -12.10 10.65
C ILE A 12 3.61 -12.13 11.66
N GLN A 13 3.94 -11.84 12.91
CA GLN A 13 3.02 -11.75 14.04
C GLN A 13 2.98 -10.31 14.57
N LEU A 14 2.03 -10.06 15.48
CA LEU A 14 1.92 -8.80 16.21
C LEU A 14 3.27 -8.44 16.86
N ASP A 15 3.68 -7.19 16.74
CA ASP A 15 4.90 -6.60 17.32
C ASP A 15 6.23 -7.21 16.83
N ASP A 16 6.24 -8.04 15.79
CA ASP A 16 7.48 -8.53 15.21
C ASP A 16 8.37 -7.38 14.73
N ASP A 17 9.69 -7.47 15.01
CA ASP A 17 10.64 -6.52 14.46
C ASP A 17 11.05 -6.94 13.03
N LEU A 18 10.68 -6.12 12.05
CA LEU A 18 10.98 -6.39 10.65
C LEU A 18 12.45 -6.13 10.29
N VAL A 19 13.18 -5.28 11.03
CA VAL A 19 14.55 -4.91 10.67
C VAL A 19 15.50 -6.10 10.72
N PRO A 20 15.55 -6.92 11.79
CA PRO A 20 16.36 -8.14 11.80
C PRO A 20 15.93 -9.15 10.73
N LEU A 21 14.62 -9.29 10.45
CA LEU A 21 14.12 -10.22 9.43
C LEU A 21 14.62 -9.83 8.03
N ILE A 22 14.64 -8.54 7.73
CA ILE A 22 15.15 -8.01 6.46
C ILE A 22 16.67 -8.16 6.40
N SER A 23 17.39 -7.68 7.41
CA SER A 23 18.86 -7.63 7.40
C SER A 23 19.53 -9.02 7.44
N ASN A 24 18.85 -10.03 7.99
CA ASN A 24 19.29 -11.42 7.91
C ASN A 24 19.13 -12.03 6.52
N SER A 25 18.21 -11.49 5.69
CA SER A 25 17.96 -11.98 4.34
C SER A 25 18.81 -11.27 3.30
N ILE A 26 19.11 -9.99 3.51
CA ILE A 26 19.88 -9.17 2.56
C ILE A 26 20.55 -7.98 3.28
N GLU A 27 21.74 -7.60 2.82
CA GLU A 27 22.37 -6.37 3.25
C GLU A 27 21.63 -5.14 2.71
N ILE A 28 21.23 -4.23 3.61
CA ILE A 28 20.63 -2.93 3.28
C ILE A 28 21.74 -1.90 3.09
N LEU A 29 21.71 -1.14 1.99
CA LEU A 29 22.67 -0.10 1.67
C LEU A 29 22.06 1.29 1.77
N ASP A 30 22.91 2.31 1.95
CA ASP A 30 22.46 3.71 1.86
C ASP A 30 21.86 4.01 0.48
N GLY A 31 20.70 4.67 0.47
CA GLY A 31 20.00 5.01 -0.75
C GLY A 31 19.11 3.91 -1.31
N ASP A 32 19.05 2.73 -0.70
CA ASP A 32 18.06 1.71 -1.05
C ASP A 32 16.63 2.23 -0.82
N ILE A 33 15.69 1.82 -1.67
CA ILE A 33 14.26 2.02 -1.45
C ILE A 33 13.65 0.64 -1.16
N LEU A 34 13.03 0.49 0.00
CA LEU A 34 12.33 -0.73 0.37
C LEU A 34 10.85 -0.60 0.04
N ILE A 35 10.37 -1.49 -0.83
CA ILE A 35 8.94 -1.64 -1.12
C ILE A 35 8.43 -2.77 -0.25
N VAL A 36 7.49 -2.46 0.65
CA VAL A 36 7.00 -3.37 1.69
C VAL A 36 5.53 -3.65 1.45
N ALA A 37 5.16 -4.92 1.33
CA ALA A 37 3.76 -5.31 1.19
C ALA A 37 2.95 -4.87 2.42
N GLN A 38 1.82 -4.22 2.18
CA GLN A 38 0.89 -3.77 3.21
C GLN A 38 0.58 -4.86 4.23
N LYS A 39 0.40 -6.09 3.78
CA LYS A 39 -0.05 -7.19 4.62
C LYS A 39 0.88 -7.51 5.79
N ILE A 40 2.21 -7.44 5.60
CA ILE A 40 3.14 -7.70 6.72
C ILE A 40 3.13 -6.56 7.73
N ILE A 41 2.92 -5.33 7.30
CA ILE A 41 2.73 -4.18 8.21
C ILE A 41 1.43 -4.36 8.99
N SER A 42 0.34 -4.70 8.32
CA SER A 42 -0.95 -4.94 8.98
C SER A 42 -0.87 -6.07 10.01
N LYS A 43 -0.19 -7.17 9.71
CA LYS A 43 0.05 -8.26 10.68
C LYS A 43 0.85 -7.76 11.88
N GLN A 44 1.94 -7.06 11.64
CA GLN A 44 2.79 -6.50 12.69
C GLN A 44 2.05 -5.52 13.60
N GLU A 45 1.14 -4.73 13.05
CA GLU A 45 0.35 -3.73 13.79
C GLU A 45 -0.95 -4.29 14.39
N GLY A 46 -1.17 -5.62 14.31
CA GLY A 46 -2.36 -6.25 14.83
C GLY A 46 -3.65 -5.88 14.08
N ARG A 47 -3.53 -5.50 12.79
CA ARG A 47 -4.67 -5.19 11.94
C ARG A 47 -5.29 -6.47 11.35
N ILE A 48 -5.31 -7.54 12.13
CA ILE A 48 -6.00 -8.81 11.83
C ILE A 48 -7.23 -8.86 12.69
N VAL A 49 -8.39 -9.17 12.11
CA VAL A 49 -9.68 -9.22 12.78
C VAL A 49 -10.24 -10.63 12.70
N ASP A 50 -10.66 -11.17 13.83
CA ASP A 50 -11.45 -12.40 13.90
C ASP A 50 -12.91 -12.07 13.55
N LEU A 51 -13.38 -12.61 12.42
CA LEU A 51 -14.75 -12.37 11.94
C LEU A 51 -15.83 -12.86 12.90
N SER A 52 -15.52 -13.82 13.77
CA SER A 52 -16.47 -14.29 14.79
C SER A 52 -16.83 -13.23 15.83
N THR A 53 -15.99 -12.20 16.00
CA THR A 53 -16.22 -11.10 16.92
C THR A 53 -17.06 -9.95 16.32
N ILE A 54 -17.33 -10.00 15.03
CA ILE A 54 -18.04 -8.94 14.31
C ILE A 54 -19.54 -9.18 14.37
N GLN A 55 -20.27 -8.17 14.82
CA GLN A 55 -21.74 -8.15 14.81
C GLN A 55 -22.22 -7.23 13.69
N PRO A 56 -22.75 -7.79 12.57
CA PRO A 56 -23.18 -7.00 11.43
C PRO A 56 -24.39 -6.13 11.76
N SER A 57 -24.33 -4.85 11.37
CA SER A 57 -25.46 -3.93 11.41
C SER A 57 -26.56 -4.35 10.42
N LEU A 58 -27.76 -3.78 10.57
CA LEU A 58 -28.88 -4.01 9.62
C LEU A 58 -28.47 -3.55 8.21
N LEU A 59 -27.69 -2.50 8.08
CA LEU A 59 -27.18 -2.04 6.79
C LEU A 59 -26.24 -3.10 6.16
N ALA A 60 -25.29 -3.61 6.92
CA ALA A 60 -24.39 -4.66 6.44
C ALA A 60 -25.13 -5.93 6.03
N GLN A 61 -26.15 -6.35 6.79
CA GLN A 61 -27.00 -7.49 6.46
C GLN A 61 -27.78 -7.26 5.15
N GLY A 62 -28.37 -6.06 4.96
CA GLY A 62 -29.10 -5.71 3.75
C GLY A 62 -28.19 -5.75 2.51
N LEU A 63 -27.02 -5.12 2.59
CA LEU A 63 -26.02 -5.11 1.51
C LEU A 63 -25.47 -6.52 1.24
N SER A 64 -25.21 -7.30 2.27
CA SER A 64 -24.76 -8.69 2.17
C SER A 64 -25.73 -9.53 1.37
N SER A 65 -27.03 -9.45 1.67
CA SER A 65 -28.08 -10.20 0.99
C SER A 65 -28.17 -9.85 -0.51
N GLN A 66 -27.97 -8.57 -0.85
CA GLN A 66 -28.03 -8.10 -2.24
C GLN A 66 -26.80 -8.55 -3.06
N TYR A 67 -25.62 -8.61 -2.45
CA TYR A 67 -24.35 -8.84 -3.15
C TYR A 67 -23.70 -10.20 -2.81
N GLN A 68 -24.39 -11.07 -2.08
CA GLN A 68 -23.90 -12.42 -1.68
C GLN A 68 -22.52 -12.41 -1.03
N LYS A 69 -22.29 -11.45 -0.12
CA LYS A 69 -21.06 -11.32 0.68
C LYS A 69 -21.31 -11.73 2.11
N ASP A 70 -20.26 -12.10 2.83
CA ASP A 70 -20.33 -12.27 4.27
C ASP A 70 -20.70 -10.93 4.94
N PRO A 71 -21.80 -10.85 5.72
CA PRO A 71 -22.22 -9.61 6.36
C PRO A 71 -21.17 -9.04 7.33
N ARG A 72 -20.32 -9.88 7.89
CA ARG A 72 -19.22 -9.47 8.79
C ARG A 72 -18.13 -8.72 8.01
N ILE A 73 -17.80 -9.18 6.80
CA ILE A 73 -16.89 -8.47 5.88
C ILE A 73 -17.51 -7.15 5.43
N VAL A 74 -18.81 -7.12 5.13
CA VAL A 74 -19.49 -5.87 4.76
C VAL A 74 -19.44 -4.87 5.92
N GLU A 75 -19.66 -5.32 7.16
CA GLU A 75 -19.53 -4.45 8.34
C GLU A 75 -18.13 -3.87 8.49
N LEU A 76 -17.08 -4.69 8.31
CA LEU A 76 -15.69 -4.20 8.32
C LEU A 76 -15.43 -3.18 7.20
N ILE A 77 -15.94 -3.43 5.98
CA ILE A 77 -15.80 -2.46 4.87
C ILE A 77 -16.44 -1.13 5.26
N LEU A 78 -17.64 -1.14 5.83
CA LEU A 78 -18.33 0.08 6.26
C LEU A 78 -17.56 0.81 7.35
N SER A 79 -17.01 0.09 8.34
CA SER A 79 -16.26 0.68 9.45
C SER A 79 -14.92 1.32 9.03
N GLU A 80 -14.29 0.80 7.97
CA GLU A 80 -13.02 1.31 7.43
C GLU A 80 -13.22 2.36 6.32
N SER A 81 -14.46 2.80 6.07
CA SER A 81 -14.82 3.68 4.96
C SER A 81 -15.43 4.99 5.44
N LYS A 82 -15.10 6.08 4.76
CA LYS A 82 -15.79 7.38 4.90
C LYS A 82 -17.09 7.41 4.11
N LYS A 83 -17.05 6.88 2.88
CA LYS A 83 -18.24 6.80 2.02
C LYS A 83 -18.12 5.66 1.01
N ILE A 84 -19.26 5.16 0.57
CA ILE A 84 -19.37 4.25 -0.56
C ILE A 84 -19.38 5.10 -1.84
N VAL A 85 -18.48 4.79 -2.77
CA VAL A 85 -18.38 5.44 -4.07
C VAL A 85 -19.22 4.72 -5.09
N ARG A 86 -19.14 3.38 -5.13
CA ARG A 86 -19.90 2.53 -6.05
C ARG A 86 -20.06 1.13 -5.50
N MET A 87 -21.18 0.51 -5.80
CA MET A 87 -21.43 -0.89 -5.49
C MET A 87 -22.01 -1.58 -6.73
N GLU A 88 -21.32 -2.63 -7.21
CA GLU A 88 -21.79 -3.39 -8.37
C GLU A 88 -21.11 -4.76 -8.43
N HIS A 89 -21.83 -5.78 -8.91
CA HIS A 89 -21.31 -7.15 -9.07
C HIS A 89 -20.59 -7.71 -7.84
N GLY A 90 -21.06 -7.41 -6.63
CA GLY A 90 -20.44 -7.86 -5.39
C GLY A 90 -19.17 -7.13 -4.98
N VAL A 91 -18.75 -6.11 -5.71
CA VAL A 91 -17.61 -5.24 -5.36
C VAL A 91 -18.14 -3.94 -4.75
N ILE A 92 -17.58 -3.57 -3.60
CA ILE A 92 -17.90 -2.32 -2.90
C ILE A 92 -16.68 -1.40 -3.05
N ILE A 93 -16.78 -0.40 -3.91
CA ILE A 93 -15.75 0.65 -4.03
C ILE A 93 -16.05 1.72 -3.00
N VAL A 94 -15.08 2.01 -2.17
CA VAL A 94 -15.22 2.99 -1.08
C VAL A 94 -14.09 4.01 -1.08
N GLU A 95 -14.33 5.14 -0.46
CA GLU A 95 -13.28 6.00 0.06
C GLU A 95 -12.95 5.56 1.48
N THR A 96 -11.72 5.10 1.71
CA THR A 96 -11.25 4.65 3.01
C THR A 96 -11.06 5.83 3.98
N ASN A 97 -10.91 5.53 5.27
CA ASN A 97 -10.57 6.55 6.28
C ASN A 97 -9.27 7.30 5.96
N ASN A 98 -8.36 6.69 5.21
CA ASN A 98 -7.10 7.30 4.74
C ASN A 98 -7.24 8.05 3.40
N GLY A 99 -8.43 8.05 2.78
CA GLY A 99 -8.73 8.75 1.53
C GLY A 99 -8.49 7.94 0.25
N PHE A 100 -8.05 6.68 0.33
CA PHE A 100 -7.89 5.83 -0.84
C PHE A 100 -9.24 5.41 -1.42
N ILE A 101 -9.35 5.45 -2.75
CA ILE A 101 -10.50 4.88 -3.46
C ILE A 101 -10.14 3.46 -3.90
N CYS A 102 -10.68 2.47 -3.23
CA CYS A 102 -10.37 1.07 -3.52
C CYS A 102 -11.54 0.12 -3.27
N ALA A 103 -11.39 -1.11 -3.74
CA ALA A 103 -12.37 -2.17 -3.53
C ALA A 103 -12.31 -2.66 -2.07
N ASN A 104 -13.49 -2.85 -1.48
CA ASN A 104 -13.67 -3.47 -0.17
C ASN A 104 -12.81 -2.85 0.95
N ALA A 105 -12.51 -1.55 0.90
CA ALA A 105 -11.64 -0.83 1.83
C ALA A 105 -10.22 -1.45 1.99
N GLY A 106 -9.72 -2.18 1.00
CA GLY A 106 -8.46 -2.92 1.10
C GLY A 106 -8.49 -4.12 2.05
N ILE A 107 -9.68 -4.55 2.49
CA ILE A 107 -9.83 -5.72 3.35
C ILE A 107 -9.55 -6.98 2.55
N ASP A 108 -8.70 -7.86 3.09
CA ASP A 108 -8.24 -9.07 2.44
C ASP A 108 -8.30 -10.28 3.38
N GLU A 109 -8.90 -11.35 2.90
CA GLU A 109 -9.01 -12.65 3.58
C GLU A 109 -7.93 -13.64 3.12
N SER A 110 -7.05 -13.24 2.19
CA SER A 110 -5.98 -14.09 1.69
C SER A 110 -4.74 -14.08 2.60
N ASN A 111 -4.00 -15.20 2.67
CA ASN A 111 -2.81 -15.37 3.51
C ASN A 111 -3.02 -15.06 5.00
N VAL A 112 -4.24 -15.30 5.49
CA VAL A 112 -4.61 -15.34 6.91
C VAL A 112 -5.35 -16.64 7.19
N LYS A 113 -5.50 -16.99 8.46
CA LYS A 113 -6.27 -18.16 8.87
C LYS A 113 -7.74 -17.98 8.49
N ASP A 114 -8.41 -19.09 8.13
CA ASP A 114 -9.86 -19.07 7.87
C ASP A 114 -10.63 -18.40 9.00
N GLY A 115 -11.58 -17.54 8.64
CA GLY A 115 -12.35 -16.76 9.61
C GLY A 115 -11.68 -15.47 10.08
N PHE A 116 -10.53 -15.11 9.51
CA PHE A 116 -9.85 -13.85 9.79
C PHE A 116 -9.75 -12.99 8.54
N ALA A 117 -9.63 -11.67 8.74
CA ALA A 117 -9.38 -10.71 7.68
C ALA A 117 -8.29 -9.72 8.10
N THR A 118 -7.49 -9.23 7.14
CA THR A 118 -6.55 -8.11 7.35
C THR A 118 -7.18 -6.80 6.90
N LEU A 119 -6.95 -5.75 7.68
CA LEU A 119 -7.30 -4.38 7.36
C LEU A 119 -6.04 -3.61 6.94
N LEU A 120 -6.19 -2.48 6.26
CA LEU A 120 -5.06 -1.59 5.99
C LEU A 120 -4.45 -1.04 7.30
N PRO A 121 -3.17 -0.68 7.33
CA PRO A 121 -2.58 0.07 8.44
C PRO A 121 -3.38 1.35 8.73
N LYS A 122 -3.47 1.74 10.00
CA LYS A 122 -4.21 2.96 10.37
C LYS A 122 -3.60 4.23 9.76
N ASN A 123 -2.28 4.26 9.66
CA ASN A 123 -1.52 5.34 9.05
C ASN A 123 -0.26 4.77 8.39
N SER A 124 -0.36 4.49 7.10
CA SER A 124 0.74 3.83 6.36
C SER A 124 1.99 4.71 6.22
N ASP A 125 1.86 6.05 6.19
CA ASP A 125 3.04 6.94 6.21
C ASP A 125 3.78 6.85 7.54
N LEU A 126 3.04 6.81 8.66
CA LEU A 126 3.66 6.63 9.99
C LEU A 126 4.32 5.26 10.11
N SER A 127 3.72 4.21 9.57
CA SER A 127 4.30 2.87 9.53
C SER A 127 5.60 2.86 8.72
N ALA A 128 5.60 3.50 7.54
CA ALA A 128 6.80 3.67 6.71
C ALA A 128 7.90 4.44 7.45
N GLN A 129 7.55 5.55 8.10
CA GLN A 129 8.48 6.36 8.89
C GLN A 129 9.06 5.59 10.08
N THR A 130 8.23 4.83 10.77
CA THR A 130 8.67 4.00 11.91
C THR A 130 9.70 2.97 11.47
N LEU A 131 9.45 2.27 10.38
CA LEU A 131 10.38 1.30 9.82
C LEU A 131 11.69 1.98 9.34
N GLN A 132 11.59 3.12 8.67
CA GLN A 132 12.76 3.90 8.24
C GLN A 132 13.63 4.31 9.42
N ASN A 133 13.03 4.84 10.49
CA ASN A 133 13.74 5.26 11.70
C ASN A 133 14.43 4.08 12.39
N LYS A 134 13.76 2.93 12.50
CA LYS A 134 14.37 1.71 13.06
C LYS A 134 15.57 1.22 12.24
N ILE A 135 15.46 1.22 10.90
CA ILE A 135 16.60 0.86 10.03
C ILE A 135 17.77 1.81 10.26
N LYS A 136 17.51 3.11 10.36
CA LYS A 136 18.55 4.09 10.64
C LYS A 136 19.19 3.90 12.02
N GLU A 137 18.39 3.63 13.04
CA GLU A 137 18.84 3.42 14.42
C GLU A 137 19.69 2.15 14.56
N ILE A 138 19.22 1.03 14.01
CA ILE A 138 19.84 -0.29 14.19
C ILE A 138 21.00 -0.50 13.23
N LEU A 139 20.86 -0.10 11.96
CA LEU A 139 21.84 -0.38 10.91
C LEU A 139 22.64 0.84 10.45
N GLY A 140 22.31 2.04 10.90
CA GLY A 140 22.96 3.29 10.48
C GLY A 140 22.71 3.67 9.01
N LYS A 141 21.70 3.06 8.35
CA LYS A 141 21.43 3.26 6.91
C LYS A 141 20.32 4.26 6.67
N ASN A 142 20.51 5.12 5.67
CA ASN A 142 19.50 6.06 5.21
C ASN A 142 18.82 5.48 3.97
N VAL A 143 17.57 5.07 4.12
CA VAL A 143 16.76 4.44 3.08
C VAL A 143 15.47 5.19 2.87
N ALA A 144 14.75 4.93 1.77
CA ALA A 144 13.34 5.27 1.64
C ALA A 144 12.48 4.01 1.83
N ILE A 145 11.27 4.20 2.34
CA ILE A 145 10.29 3.13 2.54
C ILE A 145 9.02 3.49 1.78
N ILE A 146 8.47 2.52 1.04
CA ILE A 146 7.14 2.62 0.44
C ILE A 146 6.34 1.40 0.87
N ILE A 147 5.16 1.62 1.44
CA ILE A 147 4.19 0.56 1.71
C ILE A 147 3.30 0.42 0.50
N SER A 148 3.18 -0.80 -0.02
CA SER A 148 2.51 -1.11 -1.27
C SER A 148 1.31 -2.02 -1.05
N ASP A 149 0.21 -1.73 -1.75
CA ASP A 149 -0.95 -2.61 -1.83
C ASP A 149 -1.39 -2.78 -3.29
N THR A 150 -2.27 -3.76 -3.54
CA THR A 150 -2.71 -4.13 -4.89
C THR A 150 -4.10 -3.57 -5.18
N PHE A 151 -4.19 -2.60 -6.08
CA PHE A 151 -5.45 -1.94 -6.44
C PHE A 151 -5.93 -2.29 -7.85
N GLY A 152 -7.26 -2.34 -8.01
CA GLY A 152 -7.90 -2.29 -9.31
C GLY A 152 -7.72 -0.93 -9.98
N ARG A 153 -7.90 -0.88 -11.29
CA ARG A 153 -7.74 0.36 -12.08
C ARG A 153 -9.02 0.65 -12.87
N PRO A 154 -9.48 1.91 -12.92
CA PRO A 154 -10.54 2.30 -13.84
C PRO A 154 -10.16 1.98 -15.30
N PHE A 155 -11.14 1.50 -16.08
CA PHE A 155 -11.05 1.27 -17.53
C PHE A 155 -9.98 0.28 -18.02
N ARG A 156 -9.31 -0.44 -17.14
CA ARG A 156 -8.27 -1.43 -17.50
C ARG A 156 -8.45 -2.72 -16.71
N MET A 157 -8.30 -3.83 -17.38
CA MET A 157 -8.25 -5.16 -16.75
C MET A 157 -6.93 -5.33 -15.98
N GLY A 158 -6.99 -6.14 -14.92
CA GLY A 158 -5.86 -6.44 -14.05
C GLY A 158 -5.65 -5.38 -12.95
N GLN A 159 -4.97 -5.79 -11.91
CA GLN A 159 -4.57 -4.97 -10.77
C GLN A 159 -3.12 -4.54 -10.92
N THR A 160 -2.72 -3.49 -10.21
CA THR A 160 -1.33 -3.05 -10.07
C THR A 160 -1.04 -2.77 -8.62
N ASN A 161 0.22 -2.87 -8.23
CA ASN A 161 0.63 -2.38 -6.92
C ASN A 161 0.75 -0.86 -6.95
N CYS A 162 0.20 -0.23 -5.93
CA CYS A 162 0.21 1.20 -5.70
C CYS A 162 0.79 1.51 -4.33
N ALA A 163 1.40 2.67 -4.19
CA ALA A 163 1.88 3.16 -2.91
C ALA A 163 0.69 3.61 -2.03
N ILE A 164 0.68 3.17 -0.77
CA ILE A 164 -0.31 3.57 0.23
C ILE A 164 0.33 4.25 1.45
N GLY A 165 1.66 4.26 1.53
CA GLY A 165 2.43 4.96 2.56
C GLY A 165 3.86 5.15 2.12
N ILE A 166 4.50 6.25 2.54
CA ILE A 166 5.84 6.62 2.09
C ILE A 166 6.64 7.32 3.18
N SER A 167 7.95 7.13 3.18
CA SER A 167 8.90 7.91 3.99
C SER A 167 10.26 8.01 3.30
N GLY A 168 10.92 9.15 3.42
CA GLY A 168 12.28 9.40 2.95
C GLY A 168 12.41 9.85 1.48
N MET A 169 11.31 9.90 0.72
CA MET A 169 11.29 10.40 -0.65
C MET A 169 9.95 11.08 -0.98
N ASN A 170 9.91 11.84 -2.06
CA ASN A 170 8.66 12.39 -2.58
C ASN A 170 7.93 11.36 -3.47
N PRO A 171 6.59 11.26 -3.39
CA PRO A 171 5.83 10.27 -4.16
C PRO A 171 5.65 10.63 -5.63
N ILE A 172 5.80 11.91 -5.97
CA ILE A 172 5.64 12.46 -7.33
C ILE A 172 6.98 13.00 -7.83
N LEU A 173 7.33 12.65 -9.04
CA LEU A 173 8.40 13.30 -9.82
C LEU A 173 7.76 14.31 -10.77
N ASP A 174 7.92 15.58 -10.44
CA ASP A 174 7.35 16.69 -11.21
C ASP A 174 8.38 17.21 -12.22
N TYR A 175 8.01 17.23 -13.50
CA TYR A 175 8.79 17.78 -14.59
C TYR A 175 8.36 19.19 -15.00
N ALA A 176 7.34 19.77 -14.34
CA ALA A 176 6.89 21.11 -14.68
C ALA A 176 8.05 22.14 -14.58
N GLY A 177 8.19 22.95 -15.62
CA GLY A 177 9.27 23.93 -15.72
C GLY A 177 10.59 23.38 -16.27
N THR A 178 10.74 22.07 -16.49
CA THR A 178 11.92 21.52 -17.17
C THR A 178 11.73 21.55 -18.69
N SER A 179 12.84 21.51 -19.44
CA SER A 179 12.79 21.47 -20.91
C SER A 179 12.88 20.04 -21.42
N ASP A 180 12.12 19.73 -22.48
CA ASP A 180 12.30 18.52 -23.25
C ASP A 180 13.59 18.58 -24.10
N VAL A 181 13.87 17.51 -24.87
CA VAL A 181 15.06 17.40 -25.71
C VAL A 181 15.11 18.45 -26.86
N PHE A 182 13.99 19.09 -27.16
CA PHE A 182 13.87 20.15 -28.17
C PHE A 182 13.82 21.56 -27.55
N GLY A 183 13.93 21.67 -26.22
CA GLY A 183 13.89 22.95 -25.50
C GLY A 183 12.49 23.45 -25.16
N ASN A 184 11.43 22.67 -25.40
CA ASN A 184 10.06 23.03 -25.00
C ASN A 184 9.85 22.84 -23.50
N ILE A 185 9.26 23.82 -22.82
CA ILE A 185 8.96 23.75 -21.41
C ILE A 185 7.80 22.79 -21.16
N LEU A 186 8.04 21.74 -20.35
CA LEU A 186 7.01 20.83 -19.86
C LEU A 186 6.13 21.57 -18.85
N ARG A 187 4.80 21.50 -19.01
CA ARG A 187 3.86 22.29 -18.20
C ARG A 187 3.09 21.47 -17.17
N VAL A 188 2.81 20.20 -17.46
CA VAL A 188 1.88 19.37 -16.68
C VAL A 188 2.36 17.93 -16.47
N THR A 189 3.61 17.63 -16.81
CA THR A 189 4.11 16.25 -16.70
C THR A 189 4.54 15.97 -15.27
N ALA A 190 3.77 15.15 -14.56
CA ALA A 190 4.08 14.65 -13.24
C ALA A 190 3.92 13.13 -13.24
N ILE A 191 4.90 12.41 -12.71
CA ILE A 191 4.92 10.95 -12.67
C ILE A 191 4.74 10.50 -11.22
N ALA A 192 3.79 9.60 -10.98
CA ALA A 192 3.57 8.96 -9.69
C ALA A 192 4.68 7.92 -9.44
N ILE A 193 5.90 8.42 -9.18
CA ILE A 193 7.10 7.57 -9.11
C ILE A 193 7.00 6.50 -8.03
N ALA A 194 6.29 6.76 -6.93
CA ALA A 194 6.08 5.77 -5.88
C ALA A 194 5.25 4.58 -6.40
N ASP A 195 4.22 4.82 -7.22
CA ASP A 195 3.41 3.75 -7.82
C ASP A 195 4.21 2.95 -8.86
N GLU A 196 5.05 3.62 -9.65
CA GLU A 196 5.93 2.95 -10.62
C GLU A 196 6.92 2.02 -9.92
N LEU A 197 7.49 2.45 -8.80
CA LEU A 197 8.39 1.64 -7.98
C LEU A 197 7.64 0.45 -7.34
N CYS A 198 6.42 0.64 -6.83
CA CYS A 198 5.58 -0.44 -6.33
C CYS A 198 5.26 -1.46 -7.43
N SER A 199 4.87 -1.00 -8.61
CA SER A 199 4.56 -1.87 -9.75
C SER A 199 5.79 -2.65 -10.23
N SER A 200 6.98 -2.04 -10.24
CA SER A 200 8.22 -2.75 -10.59
C SER A 200 8.63 -3.78 -9.53
N ALA A 201 8.39 -3.49 -8.25
CA ALA A 201 8.66 -4.41 -7.16
C ALA A 201 7.78 -5.68 -7.23
N GLU A 202 6.50 -5.54 -7.62
CA GLU A 202 5.60 -6.70 -7.75
C GLU A 202 6.10 -7.75 -8.74
N LEU A 203 6.85 -7.35 -9.77
CA LEU A 203 7.43 -8.28 -10.75
C LEU A 203 8.39 -9.31 -10.12
N VAL A 204 8.96 -9.02 -8.96
CA VAL A 204 9.87 -9.92 -8.23
C VAL A 204 9.30 -10.42 -6.90
N MET A 205 8.38 -9.67 -6.28
CA MET A 205 7.72 -10.06 -5.03
C MET A 205 6.79 -11.23 -5.25
N GLU A 206 5.93 -11.16 -6.23
CA GLU A 206 4.88 -12.11 -6.57
C GLU A 206 4.03 -12.55 -5.35
N LYS A 207 2.83 -13.08 -5.58
CA LYS A 207 1.90 -13.40 -4.46
C LYS A 207 2.22 -14.70 -3.73
N THR A 208 3.04 -15.58 -4.32
CA THR A 208 3.27 -16.95 -3.84
C THR A 208 4.72 -17.24 -3.45
N LYS A 209 5.64 -16.29 -3.62
CA LYS A 209 7.08 -16.51 -3.45
C LYS A 209 7.64 -16.20 -2.06
N GLN A 210 6.79 -15.89 -1.08
CA GLN A 210 7.22 -15.49 0.27
C GLN A 210 8.25 -14.34 0.26
N SER A 211 8.12 -13.44 -0.71
CA SER A 211 8.96 -12.25 -0.86
C SER A 211 8.12 -10.99 -0.64
N PRO A 212 7.71 -10.70 0.61
CA PRO A 212 6.80 -9.58 0.90
C PRO A 212 7.48 -8.22 0.86
N ILE A 213 8.76 -8.17 0.54
CA ILE A 213 9.56 -6.96 0.41
C ILE A 213 10.40 -7.06 -0.86
N ALA A 214 10.63 -5.93 -1.53
CA ALA A 214 11.66 -5.78 -2.54
C ALA A 214 12.54 -4.57 -2.23
N ILE A 215 13.83 -4.65 -2.53
CA ILE A 215 14.75 -3.52 -2.50
C ILE A 215 14.97 -3.02 -3.93
N ILE A 216 14.74 -1.72 -4.13
CA ILE A 216 15.15 -1.02 -5.34
C ILE A 216 16.47 -0.34 -5.05
N ARG A 217 17.51 -0.77 -5.75
CA ARG A 217 18.89 -0.32 -5.59
C ARG A 217 19.39 0.37 -6.84
N ASP A 218 20.32 1.31 -6.70
CA ASP A 218 20.90 2.09 -7.82
C ASP A 218 19.83 2.90 -8.59
N TYR A 219 18.80 3.38 -7.87
CA TYR A 219 17.83 4.34 -8.38
C TYR A 219 17.99 5.67 -7.62
N GLN A 220 18.27 6.73 -8.37
CA GLN A 220 18.37 8.07 -7.77
C GLN A 220 17.00 8.70 -7.62
N HIS A 221 16.63 9.07 -6.42
CA HIS A 221 15.37 9.73 -6.11
C HIS A 221 15.60 11.03 -5.34
N ALA A 222 14.69 11.96 -5.47
CA ALA A 222 14.69 13.16 -4.66
C ALA A 222 14.30 12.80 -3.21
N LYS A 223 15.20 13.11 -2.26
CA LYS A 223 14.86 13.01 -0.84
C LYS A 223 13.71 13.97 -0.53
N GLY A 224 12.79 13.55 0.32
CA GLY A 224 11.63 14.35 0.69
C GLY A 224 10.93 13.79 1.91
N ASN A 225 10.01 14.59 2.41
CA ASN A 225 9.16 14.27 3.57
C ASN A 225 7.67 14.44 3.25
N LYS A 226 7.32 14.45 1.96
CA LYS A 226 5.94 14.48 1.53
C LYS A 226 5.27 13.15 1.86
N THR A 227 3.95 13.19 2.03
CA THR A 227 3.14 12.03 2.37
C THR A 227 2.45 11.46 1.14
N ILE A 228 1.87 10.29 1.29
CA ILE A 228 1.11 9.63 0.24
C ILE A 228 -0.10 10.45 -0.22
N GLN A 229 -0.56 11.39 0.61
CA GLN A 229 -1.68 12.28 0.29
C GLN A 229 -1.44 13.10 -0.99
N GLU A 230 -0.18 13.35 -1.38
CA GLU A 230 0.16 14.01 -2.65
C GLU A 230 -0.30 13.22 -3.89
N LEU A 231 -0.50 11.90 -3.77
CA LEU A 231 -1.02 11.06 -4.86
C LEU A 231 -2.56 10.99 -4.89
N ILE A 232 -3.21 11.39 -3.80
CA ILE A 232 -4.66 11.32 -3.70
C ILE A 232 -5.25 12.60 -4.30
N ARG A 233 -5.98 12.42 -5.40
CA ARG A 233 -6.66 13.52 -6.07
C ARG A 233 -7.82 14.04 -5.22
N SER A 234 -7.95 15.36 -5.12
CA SER A 234 -9.10 15.97 -4.47
C SER A 234 -10.40 15.64 -5.21
N GLU A 235 -11.53 15.63 -4.52
CA GLU A 235 -12.83 15.32 -5.14
C GLU A 235 -13.18 16.31 -6.27
N GLN A 236 -12.71 17.56 -6.18
CA GLN A 236 -12.93 18.60 -7.19
C GLN A 236 -12.12 18.37 -8.47
N GLU A 237 -11.00 17.69 -8.38
CA GLU A 237 -10.10 17.40 -9.51
C GLU A 237 -10.31 15.98 -10.06
N ASP A 238 -11.15 15.16 -9.40
CA ASP A 238 -11.41 13.79 -9.81
C ASP A 238 -12.50 13.76 -10.90
N LEU A 239 -12.09 13.32 -12.10
CA LEU A 239 -12.96 13.21 -13.26
C LEU A 239 -13.71 11.86 -13.31
N PHE A 240 -13.54 10.97 -12.35
CA PHE A 240 -14.06 9.60 -12.36
C PHE A 240 -15.07 9.31 -11.25
N ARG A 241 -15.42 10.29 -10.42
CA ARG A 241 -16.47 10.22 -9.40
C ARG A 241 -17.79 10.78 -9.91
#